data_f29867c9b682d4b0ac1b8149069367ac
#
_entry.id   f29867c9b682d4b0ac1b8149069367ac
#
_cell.length_a   1.000
_cell.length_b   1.000
_cell.length_c   1.000
_cell.angle_alpha   90.00
_cell.angle_beta   90.00
_cell.angle_gamma   90.00
#
_symmetry.space_group_name_H-M   'P 1'
#
loop_
_entity.id
_entity.type
_entity.pdbx_description
1 polymer ?
#
loop_
_entity_poly.entity_id
_entity_poly.type
_entity_poly.pdbx_seq_one_letter_code
_entity_poly.pdbx_strand_id
1 'polypeptide(L)'
;MTLGLKKHYEKYASKLISKNKLNKNDLVIDIGSNDGTFLKFFKNKKIRVLGVEPAKGLVKIAKKKKINCFNDFFNMKSAEKILLKYGEAETICSNFTFANVRDI
;
A
#
# COMPACT_ATOMS: atom_id res chain seq x y z
N MET A 1 -14.05 -6.04 -8.33
CA MET A 1 -12.92 -7.00 -8.26
C MET A 1 -13.44 -8.42 -8.17
N THR A 2 -12.85 -9.33 -8.92
CA THR A 2 -13.26 -10.73 -8.90
C THR A 2 -12.80 -11.42 -7.60
N LEU A 3 -13.53 -12.44 -7.18
CA LEU A 3 -13.18 -13.22 -6.00
C LEU A 3 -11.80 -13.88 -6.13
N GLY A 4 -11.47 -14.39 -7.32
CA GLY A 4 -10.17 -15.00 -7.60
C GLY A 4 -9.03 -14.02 -7.44
N LEU A 5 -9.19 -12.79 -7.95
CA LEU A 5 -8.17 -11.74 -7.83
C LEU A 5 -8.00 -11.31 -6.39
N LYS A 6 -9.09 -11.20 -5.63
CA LYS A 6 -9.05 -10.86 -4.22
C LYS A 6 -8.26 -11.89 -3.41
N LYS A 7 -8.50 -13.18 -3.65
CA LYS A 7 -7.75 -14.26 -3.00
C LYS A 7 -6.27 -14.22 -3.34
N HIS A 8 -5.96 -13.87 -4.58
CA HIS A 8 -4.59 -13.73 -5.05
C HIS A 8 -3.86 -12.62 -4.28
N TYR A 9 -4.52 -11.47 -4.11
CA TYR A 9 -3.98 -10.36 -3.33
C TYR A 9 -3.74 -10.72 -1.87
N GLU A 10 -4.70 -11.41 -1.27
CA GLU A 10 -4.57 -11.88 0.12
C GLU A 10 -3.36 -12.77 0.29
N LYS A 11 -3.16 -13.69 -0.64
CA LYS A 11 -2.02 -14.60 -0.62
C LYS A 11 -0.69 -13.85 -0.74
N TYR A 12 -0.62 -12.87 -1.65
CA TYR A 12 0.57 -12.05 -1.81
C TYR A 12 0.85 -11.21 -0.57
N ALA A 13 -0.18 -10.59 0.00
CA ALA A 13 -0.02 -9.79 1.21
C ALA A 13 0.52 -10.66 2.35
N SER A 14 -0.05 -11.85 2.54
CA SER A 14 0.41 -12.80 3.57
C SER A 14 1.87 -13.18 3.37
N LYS A 15 2.27 -13.44 2.13
CA LYS A 15 3.67 -13.77 1.81
C LYS A 15 4.62 -12.62 2.15
N LEU A 16 4.24 -11.38 1.78
CA LEU A 16 5.06 -10.20 2.06
C LEU A 16 5.21 -9.97 3.57
N ILE A 17 4.11 -10.10 4.30
CA ILE A 17 4.12 -9.91 5.75
C ILE A 17 5.06 -10.93 6.40
N SER A 18 4.95 -12.19 6.02
CA SER A 18 5.77 -13.27 6.57
C SER A 18 7.24 -13.14 6.19
N LYS A 19 7.51 -12.96 4.90
CA LYS A 19 8.88 -12.88 4.37
C LYS A 19 9.67 -11.72 4.97
N ASN A 20 9.03 -10.56 5.12
CA ASN A 20 9.68 -9.34 5.60
C ASN A 20 9.46 -9.10 7.10
N LYS A 21 8.78 -10.00 7.77
CA LYS A 21 8.47 -9.90 9.20
C LYS A 21 7.85 -8.56 9.56
N LEU A 22 6.87 -8.14 8.74
CA LEU A 22 6.22 -6.84 8.92
C LEU A 22 5.40 -6.80 10.20
N ASN A 23 5.44 -5.66 10.88
CA ASN A 23 4.72 -5.45 12.14
C ASN A 23 4.03 -4.08 12.14
N LYS A 24 3.36 -3.75 13.24
CA LYS A 24 2.53 -2.54 13.36
C LYS A 24 3.29 -1.21 13.18
N ASN A 25 4.60 -1.23 13.31
CA ASN A 25 5.42 -0.01 13.16
C ASN A 25 5.89 0.18 11.71
N ASP A 26 5.78 -0.85 10.90
CA ASP A 26 6.22 -0.80 9.51
C ASP A 26 5.18 -0.10 8.63
N LEU A 27 5.64 0.48 7.55
CA LEU A 27 4.78 1.15 6.57
C LEU A 27 4.90 0.47 5.22
N VAL A 28 3.74 0.09 4.67
CA VAL A 28 3.64 -0.44 3.31
C VAL A 28 2.99 0.61 2.42
N ILE A 29 3.68 0.99 1.34
CA ILE A 29 3.17 1.93 0.35
C ILE A 29 2.81 1.16 -0.92
N ASP A 30 1.62 1.40 -1.45
CA ASP A 30 1.18 0.82 -2.71
C ASP A 30 0.98 1.92 -3.74
N ILE A 31 1.84 1.94 -4.76
CA ILE A 31 1.78 2.91 -5.86
C ILE A 31 0.78 2.40 -6.89
N GLY A 32 -0.21 3.23 -7.23
CA GLY A 32 -1.33 2.80 -8.05
C GLY A 32 -2.26 1.91 -7.23
N SER A 33 -2.56 2.35 -6.02
CA SER A 33 -3.27 1.54 -5.03
C SER A 33 -4.73 1.22 -5.37
N ASN A 34 -5.27 1.88 -6.38
CA ASN A 34 -6.62 1.65 -6.84
C ASN A 34 -7.63 1.91 -5.70
N ASP A 35 -8.54 1.00 -5.44
CA ASP A 35 -9.57 1.14 -4.40
C ASP A 35 -9.11 0.72 -3.01
N GLY A 36 -7.84 0.37 -2.85
CA GLY A 36 -7.26 -0.02 -1.57
C GLY A 36 -7.48 -1.48 -1.16
N THR A 37 -8.02 -2.31 -2.03
CA THR A 37 -8.31 -3.71 -1.70
C THR A 37 -7.06 -4.46 -1.26
N PHE A 38 -5.95 -4.28 -1.97
CA PHE A 38 -4.69 -4.96 -1.62
C PHE A 38 -4.17 -4.50 -0.26
N LEU A 39 -4.13 -3.19 -0.04
CA LEU A 39 -3.66 -2.62 1.23
C LEU A 39 -4.51 -3.02 2.42
N LYS A 40 -5.79 -3.29 2.20
CA LYS A 40 -6.70 -3.70 3.27
C LYS A 40 -6.21 -4.96 3.99
N PHE A 41 -5.57 -5.88 3.28
CA PHE A 41 -5.05 -7.11 3.89
C PHE A 41 -3.93 -6.81 4.90
N PHE A 42 -3.08 -5.82 4.57
CA PHE A 42 -2.03 -5.38 5.51
C PHE A 42 -2.65 -4.66 6.71
N LYS A 43 -3.62 -3.79 6.46
CA LYS A 43 -4.30 -3.06 7.53
C LYS A 43 -5.01 -4.00 8.50
N ASN A 44 -5.61 -5.07 8.00
CA ASN A 44 -6.26 -6.07 8.85
C ASN A 44 -5.27 -6.76 9.79
N LYS A 45 -3.99 -6.76 9.46
CA LYS A 45 -2.91 -7.27 10.31
C LYS A 45 -2.25 -6.18 11.15
N LYS A 46 -2.88 -5.01 11.26
CA LYS A 46 -2.41 -3.87 12.06
C LYS A 46 -1.12 -3.23 11.53
N ILE A 47 -0.79 -3.45 10.26
CA ILE A 47 0.37 -2.83 9.61
C ILE A 47 -0.07 -1.49 9.03
N ARG A 48 0.79 -0.48 9.15
CA ARG A 48 0.50 0.85 8.59
C ARG A 48 0.52 0.78 7.07
N VAL A 49 -0.45 1.44 6.43
CA VAL A 49 -0.56 1.42 4.97
C VAL A 49 -0.76 2.82 4.42
N LEU A 50 -0.27 3.03 3.20
CA LEU A 50 -0.52 4.25 2.44
C LEU A 50 -0.65 3.91 0.97
N GLY A 51 -1.79 4.26 0.37
CA GLY A 51 -1.96 4.17 -1.06
C GLY A 51 -1.51 5.47 -1.73
N VAL A 52 -0.99 5.39 -2.94
CA VAL A 52 -0.72 6.54 -3.79
C VAL A 52 -1.50 6.32 -5.07
N GLU A 53 -2.52 7.15 -5.32
CA GLU A 53 -3.44 6.94 -6.42
C GLU A 53 -3.91 8.28 -6.99
N PRO A 54 -3.71 8.54 -8.30
CA PRO A 54 -4.14 9.81 -8.89
C PRO A 54 -5.64 9.91 -9.15
N ALA A 55 -6.35 8.80 -9.28
CA ALA A 55 -7.79 8.81 -9.59
C ALA A 55 -8.62 9.13 -8.35
N LYS A 56 -9.24 10.31 -8.32
CA LYS A 56 -10.03 10.80 -7.18
C LYS A 56 -11.16 9.84 -6.77
N GLY A 57 -11.83 9.23 -7.74
CA GLY A 57 -12.92 8.29 -7.46
C GLY A 57 -12.45 7.06 -6.70
N LEU A 58 -11.28 6.53 -7.07
CA LEU A 58 -10.68 5.38 -6.40
C LEU A 58 -10.21 5.75 -5.00
N VAL A 59 -9.63 6.94 -4.84
CA VAL A 59 -9.21 7.44 -3.52
C VAL A 59 -10.40 7.55 -2.58
N LYS A 60 -11.54 8.04 -3.07
CA LYS A 60 -12.76 8.13 -2.25
C LYS A 60 -13.20 6.75 -1.76
N ILE A 61 -13.16 5.74 -2.63
CA ILE A 61 -13.52 4.37 -2.25
C ILE A 61 -12.55 3.83 -1.18
N ALA A 62 -11.25 4.03 -1.38
CA ALA A 62 -10.24 3.62 -0.42
C ALA A 62 -10.45 4.28 0.95
N LYS A 63 -10.72 5.58 0.97
CA LYS A 63 -10.97 6.31 2.21
C LYS A 63 -12.20 5.82 2.95
N LYS A 64 -13.25 5.43 2.24
CA LYS A 64 -14.43 4.80 2.85
C LYS A 64 -14.08 3.50 3.55
N LYS A 65 -13.09 2.79 3.07
CA LYS A 65 -12.57 1.55 3.69
C LYS A 65 -11.56 1.85 4.80
N LYS A 66 -11.35 3.12 5.15
CA LYS A 66 -10.38 3.56 6.15
C LYS A 66 -8.93 3.32 5.73
N ILE A 67 -8.67 3.31 4.43
CA ILE A 67 -7.31 3.19 3.89
C ILE A 67 -6.77 4.59 3.64
N ASN A 68 -5.63 4.91 4.24
CA ASN A 68 -4.94 6.18 3.97
C ASN A 68 -4.48 6.19 2.53
N CYS A 69 -4.74 7.28 1.82
CA CYS A 69 -4.42 7.37 0.42
C CYS A 69 -3.98 8.79 0.06
N PHE A 70 -2.86 8.90 -0.63
CA PHE A 70 -2.33 10.16 -1.15
C PHE A 70 -2.80 10.30 -2.59
N ASN A 71 -3.61 11.33 -2.86
CA ASN A 71 -4.25 11.52 -4.17
C ASN A 71 -3.32 12.25 -5.13
N ASP A 72 -2.34 11.55 -5.66
CA ASP A 72 -1.37 12.11 -6.60
C ASP A 72 -0.65 10.97 -7.32
N PHE A 73 0.12 11.34 -8.33
CA PHE A 73 1.08 10.44 -8.94
C PHE A 73 2.30 10.29 -8.03
N PHE A 74 2.99 9.18 -8.14
CA PHE A 74 4.22 8.97 -7.39
C PHE A 74 5.39 9.58 -8.17
N ASN A 75 5.99 10.62 -7.62
CA ASN A 75 7.14 11.32 -8.19
C ASN A 75 8.01 11.84 -7.04
N MET A 76 9.11 12.55 -7.38
CA MET A 76 10.02 13.07 -6.36
C MET A 76 9.32 13.96 -5.33
N LYS A 77 8.44 14.85 -5.78
CA LYS A 77 7.72 15.76 -4.88
C LYS A 77 6.80 15.01 -3.94
N SER A 78 5.99 14.08 -4.46
CA SER A 78 5.07 13.30 -3.63
C SER A 78 5.83 12.39 -2.68
N ALA A 79 6.93 11.80 -3.14
CA ALA A 79 7.78 10.96 -2.31
C ALA A 79 8.35 11.73 -1.12
N GLU A 80 8.81 12.97 -1.34
CA GLU A 80 9.31 13.84 -0.26
C GLU A 80 8.21 14.17 0.76
N LYS A 81 7.02 14.52 0.28
CA LYS A 81 5.88 14.80 1.15
C LYS A 81 5.49 13.59 1.99
N ILE A 82 5.50 12.42 1.37
CA ILE A 82 5.16 11.17 2.06
C ILE A 82 6.20 10.86 3.13
N LEU A 83 7.49 10.99 2.80
CA LEU A 83 8.57 10.76 3.74
C LEU A 83 8.46 11.67 4.96
N LEU A 84 8.18 12.95 4.75
CA LEU A 84 8.04 13.91 5.85
C LEU A 84 6.84 13.62 6.74
N LYS A 85 5.73 13.17 6.17
CA LYS A 85 4.49 12.95 6.91
C LYS A 85 4.40 11.57 7.56
N TYR A 86 4.84 10.54 6.85
CA TYR A 86 4.63 9.14 7.27
C TYR A 86 5.91 8.42 7.68
N GLY A 87 7.08 8.96 7.33
CA GLY A 87 8.35 8.30 7.60
C GLY A 87 8.75 7.33 6.49
N GLU A 88 9.76 6.53 6.76
CA GLU A 88 10.27 5.56 5.80
C GLU A 88 9.33 4.36 5.64
N ALA A 89 9.24 3.86 4.41
CA ALA A 89 8.47 2.66 4.12
C ALA A 89 9.37 1.43 4.18
N GLU A 90 8.84 0.33 4.73
CA GLU A 90 9.54 -0.96 4.72
C GLU A 90 9.35 -1.67 3.39
N THR A 91 8.21 -1.48 2.75
CA THR A 91 7.88 -2.15 1.49
C THR A 91 7.13 -1.18 0.59
N ILE A 92 7.53 -1.13 -0.68
CA ILE A 92 6.84 -0.35 -1.71
C ILE A 92 6.35 -1.33 -2.77
N CYS A 93 5.08 -1.26 -3.11
CA CYS A 93 4.44 -2.08 -4.13
C CYS A 93 4.03 -1.20 -5.29
N SER A 94 4.10 -1.70 -6.52
CA SER A 94 3.65 -0.97 -7.71
C SER A 94 3.16 -1.97 -8.75
N ASN A 95 1.89 -1.83 -9.17
CA ASN A 95 1.27 -2.70 -10.18
C ASN A 95 1.56 -4.19 -9.95
N PHE A 96 1.40 -4.63 -8.68
CA PHE A 96 1.69 -6.01 -8.24
C PHE A 96 3.18 -6.40 -8.28
N THR A 97 4.06 -5.45 -8.56
CA THR A 97 5.49 -5.63 -8.44
C THR A 97 5.89 -5.17 -7.03
N PHE A 98 6.58 -6.03 -6.30
CA PHE A 98 6.93 -5.75 -4.92
C PHE A 98 8.43 -5.51 -4.80
N ALA A 99 8.79 -4.48 -4.06
CA ALA A 99 10.17 -4.20 -3.74
C ALA A 99 10.29 -3.87 -2.26
N ASN A 100 11.14 -4.59 -1.55
CA ASN A 100 11.50 -4.22 -0.19
C ASN A 100 12.50 -3.08 -0.31
N VAL A 101 12.29 -2.00 0.45
CA VAL A 101 13.16 -0.82 0.37
C VAL A 101 14.62 -1.17 0.64
N ARG A 102 14.85 -2.14 1.51
CA ARG A 102 16.21 -2.59 1.83
C ARG A 102 16.90 -3.35 0.69
N ASP A 103 16.13 -3.79 -0.30
CA ASP A 103 16.64 -4.55 -1.45
C ASP A 103 16.87 -3.69 -2.69
N ILE A 104 16.59 -2.40 -2.60
CA ILE A 104 16.72 -1.47 -3.72
C ILE A 104 18.13 -0.89 -3.81
#